data_43f3c3cbe6394379044935d97c31c061
#
_entry.id   43f3c3cbe6394379044935d97c31c061
#
_cell.length_a   1.000
_cell.length_b   1.000
_cell.length_c   1.000
_cell.angle_alpha   90.00
_cell.angle_beta   90.00
_cell.angle_gamma   90.00
#
_symmetry.space_group_name_H-M   'P 1'
#
loop_
_entity.id
_entity.type
_entity.pdbx_description
1 polymer ?
#
loop_
_entity_poly.entity_id
_entity_poly.type
_entity_poly.pdbx_seq_one_letter_code
_entity_poly.pdbx_strand_id
1 'polypeptide(L)'
;MKNDVIIIGAGIGGMNAGMQLASQGYSVTILEKRSEPGGKMRRVFHGDCLFDAGPSLITMPFILRDAFAQTGAVLDEYLKLLPIDPICHYRWLDGKQYDCHANPLNRNEETEKVFGRKSMQEMNAYLAHASKVYHATKDVFLFNPFDGFKEFFKRKNLPLLPALPSLKFSSKFHTFNADYFTNPKLIQLFDRFSTYNGSSPYLAPATLMVIPFIEFEYGGWYPEGGIYAIAEAFHKRCLELGVNFIFNADVDEIITDKKTAKGVKTKDGNMYEAKHVISNADVYHAKHDLLKKAHTKKPELSTSGFVMLIPMHKNPFEMSHHTVLFSDAYEREFTTIFKDKESPEEMTVYISVSGKSDPSQVTNDKENWFVLVNTPPTSQANEWSDEKTARYKHSILTMIERFLPDMQSYIADEPFIITPDDFSMEFHATGGSLYGSSSNSMFSAFLRPTNTDPHIQNLHHCGGSAHPGGGIPLVILSGQFAAQSVMAHS
;
A
#
# COMPACT_ATOMS: atom_id res chain seq x y z
N MET A 1 -26.02 -1.01 -24.31
CA MET A 1 -24.90 -0.33 -25.05
C MET A 1 -23.70 -1.25 -24.96
N LYS A 2 -22.97 -1.44 -26.04
CA LYS A 2 -21.76 -2.29 -26.01
C LYS A 2 -20.61 -1.44 -25.44
N ASN A 3 -20.03 -1.84 -24.31
CA ASN A 3 -18.91 -1.15 -23.73
C ASN A 3 -17.62 -1.43 -24.51
N ASP A 4 -16.75 -0.44 -24.65
CA ASP A 4 -15.41 -0.72 -25.14
C ASP A 4 -14.62 -1.42 -24.02
N VAL A 5 -14.75 -0.92 -22.78
CA VAL A 5 -14.01 -1.45 -21.63
C VAL A 5 -14.93 -1.64 -20.43
N ILE A 6 -14.84 -2.80 -19.80
CA ILE A 6 -15.38 -3.05 -18.45
C ILE A 6 -14.23 -3.16 -17.47
N ILE A 7 -14.38 -2.50 -16.31
CA ILE A 7 -13.42 -2.55 -15.22
C ILE A 7 -14.07 -3.18 -13.99
N ILE A 8 -13.42 -4.19 -13.42
CA ILE A 8 -13.86 -4.87 -12.20
C ILE A 8 -13.20 -4.19 -11.00
N GLY A 9 -14.00 -3.51 -10.17
CA GLY A 9 -13.58 -2.85 -8.93
C GLY A 9 -13.23 -1.37 -9.10
N ALA A 10 -13.93 -0.52 -8.32
CA ALA A 10 -13.73 0.93 -8.26
C ALA A 10 -12.65 1.33 -7.21
N GLY A 11 -11.60 0.54 -7.03
CA GLY A 11 -10.40 0.98 -6.34
C GLY A 11 -9.63 1.98 -7.19
N ILE A 12 -8.63 2.68 -6.59
CA ILE A 12 -7.91 3.78 -7.23
C ILE A 12 -7.25 3.38 -8.56
N GLY A 13 -6.73 2.15 -8.68
CA GLY A 13 -6.16 1.63 -9.93
C GLY A 13 -7.18 1.49 -11.04
N GLY A 14 -8.37 0.93 -10.72
CA GLY A 14 -9.47 0.80 -11.65
C GLY A 14 -10.03 2.15 -12.09
N MET A 15 -10.22 3.09 -11.15
CA MET A 15 -10.67 4.44 -11.44
C MET A 15 -9.65 5.19 -12.30
N ASN A 16 -8.34 5.09 -12.00
CA ASN A 16 -7.33 5.71 -12.85
C ASN A 16 -7.32 5.12 -14.27
N ALA A 17 -7.42 3.79 -14.41
CA ALA A 17 -7.53 3.17 -15.73
C ALA A 17 -8.77 3.67 -16.49
N GLY A 18 -9.92 3.76 -15.81
CA GLY A 18 -11.15 4.28 -16.38
C GLY A 18 -11.05 5.73 -16.82
N MET A 19 -10.48 6.58 -15.98
CA MET A 19 -10.25 7.99 -16.23
C MET A 19 -9.34 8.22 -17.46
N GLN A 20 -8.22 7.47 -17.55
CA GLN A 20 -7.30 7.55 -18.68
C GLN A 20 -7.98 7.12 -20.00
N LEU A 21 -8.71 6.01 -20.00
CA LEU A 21 -9.40 5.50 -21.19
C LEU A 21 -10.54 6.42 -21.63
N ALA A 22 -11.37 6.90 -20.70
CA ALA A 22 -12.47 7.79 -21.03
C ALA A 22 -11.97 9.12 -21.61
N SER A 23 -10.85 9.66 -21.13
CA SER A 23 -10.21 10.86 -21.70
C SER A 23 -9.76 10.67 -23.15
N GLN A 24 -9.58 9.43 -23.61
CA GLN A 24 -9.26 9.05 -24.99
C GLN A 24 -10.49 8.61 -25.80
N GLY A 25 -11.69 8.81 -25.26
CA GLY A 25 -12.95 8.57 -25.98
C GLY A 25 -13.48 7.13 -25.89
N TYR A 26 -12.91 6.26 -25.05
CA TYR A 26 -13.46 4.92 -24.82
C TYR A 26 -14.73 4.99 -23.97
N SER A 27 -15.72 4.15 -24.29
CA SER A 27 -16.87 3.93 -23.40
C SER A 27 -16.49 2.97 -22.30
N VAL A 28 -16.47 3.45 -21.04
CA VAL A 28 -16.00 2.71 -19.87
C VAL A 28 -17.13 2.51 -18.87
N THR A 29 -17.29 1.28 -18.39
CA THR A 29 -18.14 0.95 -17.24
C THR A 29 -17.33 0.28 -16.14
N ILE A 30 -17.43 0.78 -14.92
CA ILE A 30 -16.79 0.22 -13.73
C ILE A 30 -17.86 -0.47 -12.88
N LEU A 31 -17.67 -1.77 -12.58
CA LEU A 31 -18.52 -2.52 -11.67
C LEU A 31 -17.83 -2.61 -10.30
N GLU A 32 -18.56 -2.22 -9.26
CA GLU A 32 -18.07 -2.25 -7.89
C GLU A 32 -19.05 -3.03 -7.00
N LYS A 33 -18.53 -3.98 -6.20
CA LYS A 33 -19.36 -4.78 -5.31
C LYS A 33 -19.95 -4.00 -4.13
N ARG A 34 -19.27 -2.92 -3.70
CA ARG A 34 -19.71 -2.03 -2.63
C ARG A 34 -20.67 -0.95 -3.14
N SER A 35 -21.28 -0.22 -2.22
CA SER A 35 -22.14 0.92 -2.53
C SER A 35 -21.37 2.21 -2.84
N GLU A 36 -20.04 2.21 -2.66
CA GLU A 36 -19.16 3.37 -2.82
C GLU A 36 -17.80 2.98 -3.42
N PRO A 37 -17.10 3.90 -4.12
CA PRO A 37 -15.78 3.67 -4.67
C PRO A 37 -14.69 3.70 -3.57
N GLY A 38 -13.45 3.41 -3.94
CA GLY A 38 -12.26 3.60 -3.11
C GLY A 38 -11.52 2.30 -2.80
N GLY A 39 -12.20 1.14 -2.85
CA GLY A 39 -11.57 -0.13 -2.52
C GLY A 39 -11.02 -0.12 -1.08
N LYS A 40 -9.70 -0.36 -0.91
CA LYS A 40 -9.05 -0.34 0.41
C LYS A 40 -8.91 1.05 1.03
N MET A 41 -9.11 2.13 0.27
CA MET A 41 -9.27 3.48 0.82
C MET A 41 -10.72 3.64 1.25
N ARG A 42 -10.95 3.62 2.55
CA ARG A 42 -12.29 3.82 3.14
C ARG A 42 -12.19 4.68 4.37
N ARG A 43 -13.30 5.33 4.70
CA ARG A 43 -13.47 6.07 5.94
C ARG A 43 -14.42 5.33 6.87
N VAL A 44 -14.18 5.42 8.16
CA VAL A 44 -15.06 4.91 9.21
C VAL A 44 -15.31 6.03 10.20
N PHE A 45 -16.58 6.32 10.44
CA PHE A 45 -16.98 7.24 11.52
C PHE A 45 -17.25 6.43 12.78
N HIS A 46 -16.52 6.70 13.85
CA HIS A 46 -16.62 5.98 15.11
C HIS A 46 -16.25 6.89 16.28
N GLY A 47 -17.09 6.92 17.32
CA GLY A 47 -16.84 7.69 18.55
C GLY A 47 -16.60 9.18 18.31
N ASP A 48 -17.38 9.82 17.42
CA ASP A 48 -17.25 11.22 16.98
C ASP A 48 -15.93 11.56 16.29
N CYS A 49 -15.21 10.56 15.79
CA CYS A 49 -13.99 10.70 15.01
C CYS A 49 -14.18 10.09 13.64
N LEU A 50 -13.55 10.70 12.65
CA LEU A 50 -13.38 10.12 11.31
C LEU A 50 -12.02 9.45 11.22
N PHE A 51 -12.00 8.22 10.72
CA PHE A 51 -10.79 7.42 10.57
C PHE A 51 -10.59 7.03 9.11
N ASP A 52 -9.36 7.15 8.65
CA ASP A 52 -8.91 6.46 7.45
C ASP A 52 -8.67 4.97 7.79
N ALA A 53 -9.55 4.09 7.33
CA ALA A 53 -9.45 2.66 7.61
C ALA A 53 -8.75 1.92 6.47
N GLY A 54 -7.57 2.38 6.07
CA GLY A 54 -6.77 1.85 4.98
C GLY A 54 -5.36 2.43 4.95
N PRO A 55 -4.84 2.84 3.78
CA PRO A 55 -3.56 3.55 3.74
C PRO A 55 -3.64 4.88 4.49
N SER A 56 -2.50 5.33 5.03
CA SER A 56 -2.42 6.52 5.89
C SER A 56 -1.40 7.55 5.41
N LEU A 57 -0.55 7.20 4.43
CA LEU A 57 0.55 8.03 3.94
C LEU A 57 0.57 8.04 2.41
N ILE A 58 0.85 9.21 1.84
CA ILE A 58 1.16 9.38 0.42
C ILE A 58 2.64 9.75 0.29
N THR A 59 3.34 9.01 -0.57
CA THR A 59 4.65 9.41 -1.12
C THR A 59 4.48 9.75 -2.60
N MET A 60 5.50 10.34 -3.24
CA MET A 60 5.47 10.66 -4.68
C MET A 60 4.18 11.39 -5.13
N PRO A 61 3.81 12.54 -4.56
CA PRO A 61 2.56 13.25 -4.85
C PRO A 61 2.44 13.68 -6.32
N PHE A 62 3.56 13.76 -7.04
CA PHE A 62 3.57 14.07 -8.47
C PHE A 62 2.83 13.03 -9.31
N ILE A 63 2.77 11.76 -8.88
CA ILE A 63 2.03 10.70 -9.60
C ILE A 63 0.54 10.99 -9.61
N LEU A 64 -0.01 11.50 -8.50
CA LEU A 64 -1.42 11.92 -8.46
C LEU A 64 -1.66 13.11 -9.40
N ARG A 65 -0.76 14.11 -9.37
CA ARG A 65 -0.84 15.27 -10.26
C ARG A 65 -0.76 14.88 -11.73
N ASP A 66 0.18 14.01 -12.08
CA ASP A 66 0.36 13.51 -13.44
C ASP A 66 -0.88 12.74 -13.93
N ALA A 67 -1.51 11.93 -13.06
CA ALA A 67 -2.73 11.19 -13.41
C ALA A 67 -3.89 12.12 -13.81
N PHE A 68 -4.06 13.24 -13.12
CA PHE A 68 -5.07 14.25 -13.47
C PHE A 68 -4.65 15.05 -14.72
N ALA A 69 -3.40 15.50 -14.79
CA ALA A 69 -2.88 16.28 -15.91
C ALA A 69 -3.02 15.55 -17.25
N GLN A 70 -2.80 14.21 -17.28
CA GLN A 70 -2.99 13.37 -18.46
C GLN A 70 -4.45 13.36 -18.98
N THR A 71 -5.40 13.73 -18.12
CA THR A 71 -6.83 13.83 -18.51
C THR A 71 -7.28 15.28 -18.75
N GLY A 72 -6.33 16.24 -18.73
CA GLY A 72 -6.61 17.66 -18.91
C GLY A 72 -7.15 18.37 -17.67
N ALA A 73 -6.93 17.82 -16.47
CA ALA A 73 -7.36 18.39 -15.19
C ALA A 73 -6.17 18.73 -14.29
N VAL A 74 -6.38 19.63 -13.33
CA VAL A 74 -5.41 20.01 -12.31
C VAL A 74 -5.84 19.39 -10.99
N LEU A 75 -4.99 18.55 -10.36
CA LEU A 75 -5.33 17.85 -9.11
C LEU A 75 -5.80 18.81 -8.01
N ASP A 76 -5.14 19.96 -7.87
CA ASP A 76 -5.39 20.91 -6.78
C ASP A 76 -6.80 21.54 -6.84
N GLU A 77 -7.56 21.38 -7.96
CA GLU A 77 -8.98 21.73 -8.07
C GLU A 77 -9.92 20.65 -7.47
N TYR A 78 -9.39 19.48 -7.18
CA TYR A 78 -10.12 18.32 -6.64
C TYR A 78 -9.69 17.96 -5.23
N LEU A 79 -8.41 18.14 -4.92
CA LEU A 79 -7.80 17.63 -3.69
C LEU A 79 -6.57 18.45 -3.33
N LYS A 80 -6.50 18.90 -2.08
CA LYS A 80 -5.32 19.58 -1.53
C LYS A 80 -4.48 18.58 -0.74
N LEU A 81 -3.17 18.51 -1.05
CA LEU A 81 -2.21 17.69 -0.34
C LEU A 81 -1.44 18.53 0.68
N LEU A 82 -1.41 18.08 1.92
CA LEU A 82 -0.71 18.68 3.05
C LEU A 82 0.61 17.94 3.27
N PRO A 83 1.76 18.62 3.38
CA PRO A 83 3.00 17.98 3.77
C PRO A 83 2.96 17.57 5.24
N ILE A 84 3.55 16.41 5.55
CA ILE A 84 3.72 15.92 6.92
C ILE A 84 5.19 16.08 7.32
N ASP A 85 5.46 16.82 8.40
CA ASP A 85 6.79 16.96 8.97
C ASP A 85 6.71 17.06 10.52
N PRO A 86 7.36 16.18 11.28
CA PRO A 86 8.13 15.03 10.84
C PRO A 86 7.26 14.00 10.10
N ILE A 87 7.85 13.28 9.12
CA ILE A 87 7.15 12.23 8.37
C ILE A 87 6.71 11.13 9.33
N CYS A 88 7.58 10.78 10.29
CA CYS A 88 7.32 9.76 11.29
C CYS A 88 8.12 10.02 12.57
N HIS A 89 7.48 9.80 13.70
CA HIS A 89 8.09 9.80 15.01
C HIS A 89 8.37 8.36 15.46
N TYR A 90 9.60 8.07 15.86
CA TYR A 90 10.02 6.73 16.29
C TYR A 90 10.33 6.70 17.77
N ARG A 91 9.86 5.67 18.47
CA ARG A 91 10.12 5.45 19.90
C ARG A 91 10.64 4.05 20.16
N TRP A 92 11.59 3.93 21.07
CA TRP A 92 12.14 2.67 21.59
C TRP A 92 11.88 2.54 23.08
N LEU A 93 11.83 1.30 23.58
CA LEU A 93 11.52 1.02 24.99
C LEU A 93 12.54 1.58 25.98
N ASP A 94 13.77 1.86 25.56
CA ASP A 94 14.78 2.53 26.39
C ASP A 94 14.59 4.06 26.51
N GLY A 95 13.46 4.58 26.00
CA GLY A 95 13.12 6.00 26.03
C GLY A 95 13.73 6.83 24.90
N LYS A 96 14.53 6.25 24.01
CA LYS A 96 15.07 6.97 22.86
C LYS A 96 13.94 7.30 21.87
N GLN A 97 14.00 8.51 21.30
CA GLN A 97 13.04 9.03 20.33
C GLN A 97 13.79 9.64 19.14
N TYR A 98 13.16 9.64 17.97
CA TYR A 98 13.73 10.22 16.75
C TYR A 98 12.62 10.71 15.82
N ASP A 99 12.74 11.97 15.40
CA ASP A 99 11.88 12.58 14.40
C ASP A 99 12.48 12.46 13.00
N CYS A 100 11.75 11.83 12.10
CA CYS A 100 12.18 11.60 10.74
C CYS A 100 11.70 12.73 9.83
N HIS A 101 12.64 13.53 9.30
CA HIS A 101 12.34 14.68 8.44
C HIS A 101 12.69 14.42 6.97
N ALA A 102 11.86 14.91 6.05
CA ALA A 102 12.18 14.94 4.62
C ALA A 102 13.30 15.95 4.33
N ASN A 103 13.23 17.13 4.94
CA ASN A 103 14.24 18.17 4.76
C ASN A 103 15.63 17.67 5.19
N PRO A 104 16.66 17.67 4.29
CA PRO A 104 17.98 17.14 4.60
C PRO A 104 18.71 17.83 5.76
N LEU A 105 18.46 19.13 5.96
CA LEU A 105 19.10 19.90 7.06
C LEU A 105 18.53 19.46 8.39
N ASN A 106 17.19 19.47 8.55
CA ASN A 106 16.50 19.04 9.75
C ASN A 106 16.82 17.58 10.08
N ARG A 107 16.82 16.70 9.07
CA ARG A 107 17.17 15.29 9.22
C ARG A 107 18.58 15.10 9.72
N ASN A 108 19.56 15.81 9.15
CA ASN A 108 20.96 15.72 9.57
C ASN A 108 21.15 16.21 11.00
N GLU A 109 20.54 17.34 11.35
CA GLU A 109 20.59 17.90 12.69
C GLU A 109 20.00 16.93 13.72
N GLU A 110 18.79 16.40 13.46
CA GLU A 110 18.13 15.46 14.36
C GLU A 110 18.90 14.13 14.46
N THR A 111 19.40 13.62 13.33
CA THR A 111 20.21 12.37 13.35
C THR A 111 21.52 12.56 14.11
N GLU A 112 22.23 13.68 13.94
CA GLU A 112 23.45 13.97 14.68
C GLU A 112 23.18 14.13 16.17
N LYS A 113 22.11 14.82 16.55
CA LYS A 113 21.66 15.02 17.92
C LYS A 113 21.32 13.69 18.62
N VAL A 114 20.55 12.82 17.97
CA VAL A 114 20.02 11.59 18.60
C VAL A 114 21.01 10.43 18.54
N PHE A 115 21.71 10.25 17.41
CA PHE A 115 22.55 9.07 17.12
C PHE A 115 24.04 9.40 16.94
N GLY A 116 24.39 10.69 16.88
CA GLY A 116 25.75 11.16 16.70
C GLY A 116 26.18 11.32 15.24
N ARG A 117 27.25 12.10 15.06
CA ARG A 117 27.78 12.51 13.74
C ARG A 117 28.08 11.35 12.81
N LYS A 118 28.61 10.24 13.34
CA LYS A 118 28.91 9.04 12.54
C LYS A 118 27.64 8.49 11.91
N SER A 119 26.58 8.35 12.66
CA SER A 119 25.27 7.85 12.20
C SER A 119 24.65 8.75 11.13
N MET A 120 24.79 10.07 11.28
CA MET A 120 24.37 11.04 10.25
C MET A 120 25.13 10.84 8.94
N GLN A 121 26.46 10.63 9.00
CA GLN A 121 27.27 10.35 7.83
C GLN A 121 26.91 9.01 7.17
N GLU A 122 26.68 7.96 7.97
CA GLU A 122 26.22 6.65 7.49
C GLU A 122 24.86 6.76 6.77
N MET A 123 23.89 7.52 7.34
CA MET A 123 22.58 7.77 6.70
C MET A 123 22.72 8.50 5.37
N ASN A 124 23.55 9.53 5.29
CA ASN A 124 23.79 10.25 4.04
C ASN A 124 24.44 9.35 2.97
N ALA A 125 25.38 8.49 3.37
CA ALA A 125 26.00 7.53 2.46
C ALA A 125 25.01 6.48 1.95
N TYR A 126 24.14 5.98 2.84
CA TYR A 126 23.05 5.08 2.46
C TYR A 126 22.10 5.71 1.44
N LEU A 127 21.60 6.92 1.73
CA LEU A 127 20.65 7.63 0.86
C LEU A 127 21.29 7.99 -0.49
N ALA A 128 22.58 8.34 -0.52
CA ALA A 128 23.31 8.57 -1.77
C ALA A 128 23.42 7.31 -2.63
N HIS A 129 23.60 6.13 -2.01
CA HIS A 129 23.59 4.85 -2.73
C HIS A 129 22.18 4.55 -3.26
N ALA A 130 21.17 4.62 -2.41
CA ALA A 130 19.78 4.35 -2.75
C ALA A 130 19.27 5.28 -3.87
N SER A 131 19.68 6.56 -3.85
CA SER A 131 19.43 7.54 -4.93
C SER A 131 19.98 7.07 -6.28
N LYS A 132 21.23 6.61 -6.32
CA LYS A 132 21.84 6.07 -7.57
C LYS A 132 21.06 4.88 -8.10
N VAL A 133 20.66 3.97 -7.20
CA VAL A 133 19.86 2.79 -7.58
C VAL A 133 18.49 3.23 -8.11
N TYR A 134 17.79 4.11 -7.40
CA TYR A 134 16.50 4.63 -7.83
C TYR A 134 16.55 5.27 -9.22
N HIS A 135 17.46 6.23 -9.43
CA HIS A 135 17.58 6.91 -10.72
C HIS A 135 17.97 5.99 -11.87
N ALA A 136 18.75 4.95 -11.60
CA ALA A 136 19.10 3.95 -12.62
C ALA A 136 17.93 3.03 -12.97
N THR A 137 16.99 2.77 -12.03
CA THR A 137 16.00 1.68 -12.15
C THR A 137 14.56 2.14 -12.32
N LYS A 138 14.24 3.37 -11.90
CA LYS A 138 12.87 3.88 -11.86
C LYS A 138 12.12 3.75 -13.20
N ASP A 139 12.78 4.07 -14.31
CA ASP A 139 12.16 4.04 -15.64
C ASP A 139 11.92 2.62 -16.15
N VAL A 140 12.57 1.62 -15.59
CA VAL A 140 12.35 0.21 -15.97
C VAL A 140 11.33 -0.46 -15.05
N PHE A 141 11.42 -0.20 -13.75
CA PHE A 141 10.62 -0.95 -12.76
C PHE A 141 9.43 -0.19 -12.18
N LEU A 142 9.43 1.15 -12.26
CA LEU A 142 8.34 1.93 -11.65
C LEU A 142 7.48 2.63 -12.69
N PHE A 143 8.07 3.30 -13.68
CA PHE A 143 7.34 4.21 -14.57
C PHE A 143 7.00 3.63 -15.94
N ASN A 144 7.30 2.36 -16.19
CA ASN A 144 6.90 1.67 -17.42
C ASN A 144 6.34 0.28 -17.11
N PRO A 145 5.47 -0.25 -17.99
CA PRO A 145 5.07 -1.66 -17.94
C PRO A 145 6.30 -2.56 -17.97
N PHE A 146 6.29 -3.61 -17.16
CA PHE A 146 7.41 -4.53 -17.02
C PHE A 146 6.96 -5.96 -17.36
N ASP A 147 7.51 -6.53 -18.45
CA ASP A 147 7.20 -7.87 -18.97
C ASP A 147 8.22 -8.93 -18.50
N GLY A 148 8.81 -8.72 -17.34
CA GLY A 148 9.77 -9.63 -16.74
C GLY A 148 11.20 -9.45 -17.27
N PHE A 149 12.04 -10.47 -17.12
CA PHE A 149 13.48 -10.38 -17.42
C PHE A 149 13.82 -10.01 -18.88
N LYS A 150 12.92 -10.16 -19.80
CA LYS A 150 13.11 -9.73 -21.21
C LYS A 150 13.33 -8.22 -21.33
N GLU A 151 12.79 -7.44 -20.38
CA GLU A 151 12.99 -5.98 -20.35
C GLU A 151 14.46 -5.58 -20.26
N PHE A 152 15.27 -6.32 -19.51
CA PHE A 152 16.70 -6.02 -19.37
C PHE A 152 17.48 -6.07 -20.68
N PHE A 153 17.01 -6.86 -21.65
CA PHE A 153 17.66 -7.04 -22.94
C PHE A 153 17.15 -6.08 -24.02
N LYS A 154 16.14 -5.25 -23.70
CA LYS A 154 15.69 -4.21 -24.64
C LYS A 154 16.76 -3.12 -24.75
N ARG A 155 17.04 -2.67 -25.99
CA ARG A 155 18.10 -1.65 -26.25
C ARG A 155 17.97 -0.41 -25.38
N LYS A 156 16.74 0.05 -25.08
CA LYS A 156 16.48 1.21 -24.21
C LYS A 156 16.97 1.01 -22.76
N ASN A 157 17.09 -0.25 -22.31
CA ASN A 157 17.44 -0.62 -20.94
C ASN A 157 18.92 -1.07 -20.78
N LEU A 158 19.69 -1.13 -21.86
CA LEU A 158 21.14 -1.45 -21.82
C LEU A 158 21.95 -0.52 -20.88
N PRO A 159 21.60 0.79 -20.73
CA PRO A 159 22.24 1.67 -19.75
C PRO A 159 22.12 1.23 -18.30
N LEU A 160 21.23 0.28 -17.97
CA LEU A 160 21.12 -0.32 -16.62
C LEU A 160 22.26 -1.29 -16.29
N LEU A 161 22.91 -1.90 -17.30
CA LEU A 161 23.91 -2.94 -17.07
C LEU A 161 25.04 -2.51 -16.13
N PRO A 162 25.59 -1.27 -16.20
CA PRO A 162 26.60 -0.80 -15.26
C PRO A 162 26.07 -0.62 -13.83
N ALA A 163 24.77 -0.43 -13.65
CA ALA A 163 24.17 -0.25 -12.34
C ALA A 163 23.81 -1.56 -11.62
N LEU A 164 23.79 -2.71 -12.34
CA LEU A 164 23.43 -4.02 -11.77
C LEU A 164 24.21 -4.39 -10.49
N PRO A 165 25.53 -4.16 -10.38
CA PRO A 165 26.28 -4.46 -9.15
C PRO A 165 25.79 -3.64 -7.95
N SER A 166 25.33 -2.39 -8.17
CA SER A 166 24.83 -1.52 -7.09
C SER A 166 23.44 -1.94 -6.57
N LEU A 167 22.69 -2.74 -7.33
CA LEU A 167 21.38 -3.27 -6.92
C LEU A 167 21.46 -4.28 -5.78
N LYS A 168 22.65 -4.85 -5.52
CA LYS A 168 22.88 -5.80 -4.42
C LYS A 168 21.86 -6.94 -4.38
N PHE A 169 21.46 -7.48 -5.54
CA PHE A 169 20.41 -8.48 -5.69
C PHE A 169 20.53 -9.70 -4.78
N SER A 170 21.77 -10.12 -4.49
CA SER A 170 22.05 -11.29 -3.65
C SER A 170 22.03 -10.99 -2.16
N SER A 171 22.00 -9.72 -1.75
CA SER A 171 21.97 -9.32 -0.35
C SER A 171 20.54 -9.24 0.17
N LYS A 172 20.34 -9.62 1.42
CA LYS A 172 19.09 -9.34 2.15
C LYS A 172 19.04 -7.89 2.59
N PHE A 173 17.83 -7.35 2.75
CA PHE A 173 17.63 -5.95 3.11
C PHE A 173 18.24 -5.61 4.48
N HIS A 174 18.01 -6.46 5.48
CA HIS A 174 18.64 -6.34 6.80
C HIS A 174 20.18 -6.33 6.72
N THR A 175 20.77 -7.28 5.97
CA THR A 175 22.23 -7.35 5.80
C THR A 175 22.77 -6.08 5.17
N PHE A 176 22.09 -5.58 4.13
CA PHE A 176 22.47 -4.33 3.48
C PHE A 176 22.40 -3.14 4.44
N ASN A 177 21.34 -3.04 5.26
CA ASN A 177 21.20 -1.99 6.27
C ASN A 177 22.31 -2.09 7.32
N ALA A 178 22.65 -3.30 7.78
CA ALA A 178 23.74 -3.54 8.73
C ALA A 178 25.14 -3.28 8.15
N ASP A 179 25.33 -3.36 6.83
CA ASP A 179 26.57 -2.96 6.16
C ASP A 179 26.78 -1.42 6.18
N TYR A 180 25.71 -0.64 6.27
CA TYR A 180 25.76 0.82 6.32
C TYR A 180 25.76 1.39 7.72
N PHE A 181 24.91 0.88 8.60
CA PHE A 181 24.67 1.44 9.93
C PHE A 181 25.37 0.63 11.02
N THR A 182 26.12 1.32 11.87
CA THR A 182 26.69 0.72 13.09
C THR A 182 25.73 0.81 14.29
N ASN A 183 24.74 1.72 14.25
CA ASN A 183 23.76 1.88 15.31
C ASN A 183 22.57 0.90 15.07
N PRO A 184 22.28 -0.01 16.03
CA PRO A 184 21.22 -1.03 15.85
C PRO A 184 19.82 -0.42 15.70
N LYS A 185 19.56 0.76 16.29
CA LYS A 185 18.26 1.43 16.14
C LYS A 185 18.05 1.98 14.73
N LEU A 186 19.12 2.46 14.08
CA LEU A 186 19.04 2.84 12.66
C LEU A 186 18.87 1.63 11.75
N ILE A 187 19.53 0.50 12.04
CA ILE A 187 19.29 -0.75 11.30
C ILE A 187 17.81 -1.12 11.38
N GLN A 188 17.24 -1.14 12.60
CA GLN A 188 15.83 -1.45 12.84
C GLN A 188 14.88 -0.46 12.14
N LEU A 189 15.19 0.83 12.19
CA LEU A 189 14.41 1.87 11.52
C LEU A 189 14.39 1.65 10.00
N PHE A 190 15.54 1.35 9.37
CA PHE A 190 15.59 1.10 7.94
C PHE A 190 15.02 -0.26 7.56
N ASP A 191 15.14 -1.28 8.39
CA ASP A 191 14.50 -2.58 8.21
C ASP A 191 12.97 -2.47 8.13
N ARG A 192 12.37 -1.53 8.89
CA ARG A 192 10.93 -1.28 8.88
C ARG A 192 10.39 -0.97 7.47
N PHE A 193 11.18 -0.37 6.60
CA PHE A 193 10.71 -0.04 5.25
C PHE A 193 10.32 -1.27 4.41
N SER A 194 10.72 -2.47 4.79
CA SER A 194 10.24 -3.71 4.16
C SER A 194 8.75 -3.93 4.38
N THR A 195 8.16 -3.39 5.46
CA THR A 195 6.73 -3.51 5.76
C THR A 195 5.84 -2.72 4.80
N TYR A 196 6.39 -1.73 4.08
CA TYR A 196 5.69 -1.02 3.01
C TYR A 196 5.26 -1.95 1.85
N ASN A 197 5.92 -3.10 1.72
CA ASN A 197 5.55 -4.18 0.82
C ASN A 197 5.03 -5.42 1.56
N GLY A 198 4.77 -5.30 2.86
CA GLY A 198 4.35 -6.42 3.69
C GLY A 198 5.33 -7.59 3.69
N SER A 199 6.63 -7.30 3.78
CA SER A 199 7.72 -8.28 3.68
C SER A 199 8.63 -8.24 4.90
N SER A 200 9.39 -9.31 5.10
CA SER A 200 10.41 -9.40 6.15
C SER A 200 11.73 -8.78 5.68
N PRO A 201 12.39 -7.90 6.46
CA PRO A 201 13.70 -7.37 6.11
C PRO A 201 14.77 -8.46 6.05
N TYR A 202 14.58 -9.55 6.79
CA TYR A 202 15.47 -10.71 6.85
C TYR A 202 15.34 -11.66 5.65
N LEU A 203 14.28 -11.50 4.84
CA LEU A 203 14.01 -12.31 3.65
C LEU A 203 14.07 -11.49 2.36
N ALA A 204 13.53 -10.28 2.38
CA ALA A 204 13.44 -9.39 1.23
C ALA A 204 14.81 -8.98 0.68
N PRO A 205 14.93 -8.72 -0.63
CA PRO A 205 16.19 -8.30 -1.24
C PRO A 205 16.54 -6.85 -0.90
N ALA A 206 17.84 -6.54 -0.93
CA ALA A 206 18.37 -5.20 -0.67
C ALA A 206 17.85 -4.12 -1.61
N THR A 207 17.28 -4.48 -2.76
CA THR A 207 16.67 -3.54 -3.70
C THR A 207 15.52 -2.72 -3.10
N LEU A 208 14.95 -3.15 -1.96
CA LEU A 208 13.99 -2.35 -1.20
C LEU A 208 14.58 -1.06 -0.61
N MET A 209 15.91 -0.86 -0.67
CA MET A 209 16.59 0.37 -0.28
C MET A 209 16.04 1.63 -1.00
N VAL A 210 15.37 1.46 -2.12
CA VAL A 210 14.73 2.57 -2.83
C VAL A 210 13.51 3.13 -2.08
N ILE A 211 12.87 2.35 -1.22
CA ILE A 211 11.67 2.77 -0.48
C ILE A 211 11.98 3.90 0.51
N PRO A 212 12.97 3.74 1.45
CA PRO A 212 13.37 4.85 2.32
C PRO A 212 13.86 6.07 1.51
N PHE A 213 14.61 5.87 0.42
CA PHE A 213 15.01 6.99 -0.43
C PHE A 213 13.82 7.76 -0.97
N ILE A 214 12.78 7.08 -1.49
CA ILE A 214 11.55 7.71 -2.01
C ILE A 214 10.86 8.54 -0.92
N GLU A 215 10.76 8.01 0.29
CA GLU A 215 10.12 8.73 1.41
C GLU A 215 10.92 9.97 1.80
N PHE A 216 12.24 9.84 1.94
CA PHE A 216 13.10 10.98 2.29
C PHE A 216 13.23 12.03 1.18
N GLU A 217 13.16 11.62 -0.08
CA GLU A 217 13.27 12.54 -1.23
C GLU A 217 11.99 13.31 -1.50
N TYR A 218 10.84 12.61 -1.47
CA TYR A 218 9.55 13.19 -1.86
C TYR A 218 8.68 13.57 -0.67
N GLY A 219 9.08 13.23 0.55
CA GLY A 219 8.34 13.49 1.78
C GLY A 219 7.10 12.62 1.96
N GLY A 220 6.47 12.82 3.12
CA GLY A 220 5.16 12.29 3.45
C GLY A 220 4.08 13.34 3.21
N TRP A 221 2.94 12.92 2.69
CA TRP A 221 1.81 13.79 2.35
C TRP A 221 0.50 13.19 2.84
N TYR A 222 -0.44 14.06 3.16
CA TYR A 222 -1.79 13.70 3.57
C TYR A 222 -2.81 14.59 2.86
N PRO A 223 -3.92 14.05 2.36
CA PRO A 223 -4.95 14.87 1.72
C PRO A 223 -5.84 15.52 2.76
N GLU A 224 -6.20 16.80 2.55
CA GLU A 224 -7.24 17.46 3.33
C GLU A 224 -8.57 16.73 3.14
N GLY A 225 -9.27 16.43 4.21
CA GLY A 225 -10.48 15.59 4.20
C GLY A 225 -10.25 14.09 4.36
N GLY A 226 -8.99 13.66 4.57
CA GLY A 226 -8.64 12.23 4.77
C GLY A 226 -8.24 11.50 3.48
N ILE A 227 -7.68 10.32 3.62
CA ILE A 227 -7.22 9.51 2.48
C ILE A 227 -8.35 9.18 1.51
N TYR A 228 -9.59 9.03 2.02
CA TYR A 228 -10.75 8.76 1.17
C TYR A 228 -11.06 9.89 0.18
N ALA A 229 -10.66 11.14 0.47
CA ALA A 229 -10.80 12.26 -0.44
C ALA A 229 -10.09 12.03 -1.80
N ILE A 230 -9.05 11.19 -1.84
CA ILE A 230 -8.44 10.75 -3.09
C ILE A 230 -9.44 9.96 -3.93
N ALA A 231 -10.16 9.02 -3.31
CA ALA A 231 -11.16 8.22 -4.03
C ALA A 231 -12.29 9.09 -4.55
N GLU A 232 -12.74 10.06 -3.76
CA GLU A 232 -13.76 11.04 -4.17
C GLU A 232 -13.29 11.90 -5.35
N ALA A 233 -12.03 12.37 -5.34
CA ALA A 233 -11.43 13.15 -6.42
C ALA A 233 -11.37 12.36 -7.74
N PHE A 234 -10.88 11.11 -7.68
CA PHE A 234 -10.82 10.23 -8.85
C PHE A 234 -12.22 9.85 -9.36
N HIS A 235 -13.15 9.56 -8.46
CA HIS A 235 -14.54 9.26 -8.83
C HIS A 235 -15.21 10.45 -9.52
N LYS A 236 -15.07 11.66 -8.95
CA LYS A 236 -15.59 12.89 -9.54
C LYS A 236 -15.02 13.09 -10.96
N ARG A 237 -13.70 12.92 -11.12
CA ARG A 237 -13.07 13.08 -12.44
C ARG A 237 -13.54 12.02 -13.44
N CYS A 238 -13.72 10.77 -13.01
CA CYS A 238 -14.31 9.73 -13.84
C CYS A 238 -15.71 10.12 -14.35
N LEU A 239 -16.57 10.63 -13.46
CA LEU A 239 -17.93 11.05 -13.83
C LEU A 239 -17.92 12.20 -14.84
N GLU A 240 -17.05 13.20 -14.69
CA GLU A 240 -16.87 14.32 -15.63
C GLU A 240 -16.45 13.83 -17.02
N LEU A 241 -15.70 12.73 -17.10
CA LEU A 241 -15.27 12.10 -18.34
C LEU A 241 -16.28 11.10 -18.91
N GLY A 242 -17.44 10.93 -18.28
CA GLY A 242 -18.50 10.04 -18.73
C GLY A 242 -18.30 8.56 -18.39
N VAL A 243 -17.43 8.21 -17.44
CA VAL A 243 -17.31 6.84 -16.94
C VAL A 243 -18.60 6.46 -16.21
N ASN A 244 -19.18 5.31 -16.58
CA ASN A 244 -20.37 4.77 -15.92
C ASN A 244 -19.96 3.89 -14.72
N PHE A 245 -20.64 4.04 -13.59
CA PHE A 245 -20.45 3.21 -12.39
C PHE A 245 -21.69 2.38 -12.10
N ILE A 246 -21.48 1.10 -11.81
CA ILE A 246 -22.52 0.19 -11.34
C ILE A 246 -22.07 -0.34 -9.99
N PHE A 247 -22.63 0.24 -8.92
CA PHE A 247 -22.38 -0.17 -7.54
C PHE A 247 -23.25 -1.37 -7.16
N ASN A 248 -22.90 -2.06 -6.06
CA ASN A 248 -23.53 -3.29 -5.59
C ASN A 248 -23.54 -4.40 -6.65
N ALA A 249 -22.56 -4.39 -7.55
CA ALA A 249 -22.38 -5.32 -8.66
C ALA A 249 -21.16 -6.22 -8.40
N ASP A 250 -21.36 -7.30 -7.66
CA ASP A 250 -20.30 -8.26 -7.34
C ASP A 250 -20.07 -9.19 -8.54
N VAL A 251 -18.92 -9.02 -9.19
CA VAL A 251 -18.53 -9.85 -10.35
C VAL A 251 -18.13 -11.24 -9.88
N ASP A 252 -18.77 -12.27 -10.44
CA ASP A 252 -18.55 -13.69 -10.16
C ASP A 252 -17.74 -14.42 -11.25
N GLU A 253 -17.75 -13.87 -12.48
CA GLU A 253 -17.08 -14.54 -13.61
C GLU A 253 -16.59 -13.54 -14.65
N ILE A 254 -15.38 -13.77 -15.17
CA ILE A 254 -14.88 -13.16 -16.40
C ILE A 254 -15.22 -14.10 -17.56
N ILE A 255 -16.16 -13.67 -18.42
CA ILE A 255 -16.64 -14.45 -19.56
C ILE A 255 -15.54 -14.50 -20.62
N THR A 256 -15.18 -15.70 -21.04
CA THR A 256 -14.19 -15.89 -22.11
C THR A 256 -14.76 -16.75 -23.24
N ASP A 257 -14.45 -16.36 -24.47
CA ASP A 257 -14.61 -17.23 -25.64
C ASP A 257 -13.22 -17.68 -26.09
N LYS A 258 -12.97 -18.99 -26.03
CA LYS A 258 -11.65 -19.61 -26.26
C LYS A 258 -10.60 -18.99 -25.31
N LYS A 259 -9.79 -18.08 -25.79
CA LYS A 259 -8.73 -17.37 -25.06
C LYS A 259 -8.90 -15.85 -25.13
N THR A 260 -10.12 -15.36 -25.31
CA THR A 260 -10.40 -13.92 -25.40
C THR A 260 -11.47 -13.53 -24.37
N ALA A 261 -11.21 -12.54 -23.56
CA ALA A 261 -12.21 -11.96 -22.68
C ALA A 261 -13.30 -11.25 -23.49
N LYS A 262 -14.57 -11.44 -23.10
CA LYS A 262 -15.76 -10.91 -23.80
C LYS A 262 -16.66 -10.07 -22.91
N GLY A 263 -16.41 -10.07 -21.62
CA GLY A 263 -17.21 -9.36 -20.63
C GLY A 263 -17.16 -10.01 -19.27
N VAL A 264 -18.11 -9.69 -18.42
CA VAL A 264 -18.23 -10.21 -17.06
C VAL A 264 -19.67 -10.60 -16.73
N LYS A 265 -19.82 -11.49 -15.73
CA LYS A 265 -21.09 -11.84 -15.11
C LYS A 265 -21.04 -11.53 -13.63
N THR A 266 -22.10 -10.94 -13.11
CA THR A 266 -22.28 -10.64 -11.69
C THR A 266 -23.04 -11.76 -10.97
N LYS A 267 -22.94 -11.84 -9.65
CA LYS A 267 -23.61 -12.85 -8.81
C LYS A 267 -25.13 -12.85 -8.94
N ASP A 268 -25.74 -11.70 -9.22
CA ASP A 268 -27.18 -11.54 -9.48
C ASP A 268 -27.58 -12.00 -10.90
N GLY A 269 -26.63 -12.50 -11.71
CA GLY A 269 -26.84 -13.09 -13.01
C GLY A 269 -26.78 -12.10 -14.18
N ASN A 270 -26.58 -10.80 -13.95
CA ASN A 270 -26.44 -9.83 -15.03
C ASN A 270 -25.14 -10.06 -15.81
N MET A 271 -25.22 -9.87 -17.13
CA MET A 271 -24.09 -10.03 -18.05
C MET A 271 -23.76 -8.69 -18.70
N TYR A 272 -22.48 -8.36 -18.75
CA TYR A 272 -21.98 -7.12 -19.34
C TYR A 272 -20.92 -7.47 -20.39
N GLU A 273 -21.21 -7.17 -21.64
CA GLU A 273 -20.30 -7.40 -22.77
C GLU A 273 -19.33 -6.23 -22.95
N ALA A 274 -18.08 -6.52 -23.30
CA ALA A 274 -17.07 -5.53 -23.64
C ALA A 274 -16.02 -6.08 -24.60
N LYS A 275 -15.31 -5.17 -25.29
CA LYS A 275 -14.15 -5.53 -26.11
C LYS A 275 -12.95 -5.90 -25.24
N HIS A 276 -12.75 -5.18 -24.12
CA HIS A 276 -11.67 -5.38 -23.15
C HIS A 276 -12.21 -5.46 -21.73
N VAL A 277 -11.55 -6.24 -20.87
CA VAL A 277 -11.82 -6.34 -19.44
C VAL A 277 -10.55 -5.97 -18.67
N ILE A 278 -10.66 -5.02 -17.74
CA ILE A 278 -9.61 -4.72 -16.77
C ILE A 278 -10.04 -5.22 -15.40
N SER A 279 -9.25 -6.09 -14.80
CA SER A 279 -9.47 -6.53 -13.41
C SER A 279 -8.61 -5.71 -12.46
N ASN A 280 -9.24 -4.92 -11.58
CA ASN A 280 -8.62 -4.26 -10.46
C ASN A 280 -8.84 -5.05 -9.14
N ALA A 281 -9.35 -6.27 -9.24
CA ALA A 281 -9.38 -7.22 -8.14
C ALA A 281 -7.98 -7.83 -7.91
N ASP A 282 -7.78 -8.47 -6.75
CA ASP A 282 -6.56 -9.24 -6.51
C ASP A 282 -6.31 -10.24 -7.65
N VAL A 283 -5.08 -10.26 -8.17
CA VAL A 283 -4.77 -11.05 -9.40
C VAL A 283 -4.94 -12.55 -9.17
N TYR A 284 -4.65 -13.05 -7.95
CA TYR A 284 -4.91 -14.45 -7.64
C TYR A 284 -6.41 -14.73 -7.63
N HIS A 285 -7.21 -13.88 -6.97
CA HIS A 285 -8.66 -13.96 -7.00
C HIS A 285 -9.21 -13.90 -8.43
N ALA A 286 -8.73 -12.96 -9.24
CA ALA A 286 -9.16 -12.86 -10.65
C ALA A 286 -8.89 -14.13 -11.43
N LYS A 287 -7.72 -14.77 -11.25
CA LYS A 287 -7.34 -16.00 -11.97
C LYS A 287 -7.99 -17.25 -11.40
N HIS A 288 -8.04 -17.37 -10.09
CA HIS A 288 -8.58 -18.57 -9.43
C HIS A 288 -10.11 -18.57 -9.44
N ASP A 289 -10.72 -17.47 -8.99
CA ASP A 289 -12.16 -17.42 -8.76
C ASP A 289 -12.93 -16.88 -9.96
N LEU A 290 -12.52 -15.75 -10.55
CA LEU A 290 -13.29 -15.15 -11.65
C LEU A 290 -13.06 -15.83 -13.01
N LEU A 291 -11.85 -16.34 -13.28
CA LEU A 291 -11.58 -17.16 -14.48
C LEU A 291 -11.82 -18.66 -14.23
N LYS A 292 -12.23 -19.07 -13.02
CA LYS A 292 -12.49 -20.46 -12.62
C LYS A 292 -11.29 -21.40 -12.89
N LYS A 293 -10.04 -20.88 -12.73
CA LYS A 293 -8.81 -21.65 -12.93
C LYS A 293 -8.34 -22.30 -11.63
N ALA A 294 -8.92 -23.43 -11.26
CA ALA A 294 -8.67 -24.14 -9.99
C ALA A 294 -7.19 -24.51 -9.71
N HIS A 295 -6.34 -24.61 -10.73
CA HIS A 295 -4.92 -24.95 -10.59
C HIS A 295 -4.00 -23.72 -10.50
N THR A 296 -4.53 -22.51 -10.26
CA THR A 296 -3.71 -21.32 -10.06
C THR A 296 -2.89 -21.48 -8.78
N LYS A 297 -1.55 -21.46 -8.88
CA LYS A 297 -0.66 -21.55 -7.72
C LYS A 297 -0.84 -20.32 -6.83
N LYS A 298 -1.19 -20.53 -5.56
CA LYS A 298 -1.26 -19.45 -4.58
C LYS A 298 0.15 -18.89 -4.33
N PRO A 299 0.35 -17.56 -4.43
CA PRO A 299 1.65 -16.96 -4.14
C PRO A 299 1.95 -17.01 -2.64
N GLU A 300 3.22 -16.82 -2.27
CA GLU A 300 3.55 -16.43 -0.89
C GLU A 300 2.98 -15.02 -0.65
N LEU A 301 2.11 -14.90 0.35
CA LEU A 301 1.39 -13.67 0.63
C LEU A 301 2.22 -12.71 1.47
N SER A 302 2.00 -11.42 1.28
CA SER A 302 2.48 -10.35 2.17
C SER A 302 1.84 -10.47 3.54
N THR A 303 2.35 -9.72 4.53
CA THR A 303 1.64 -9.56 5.80
C THR A 303 0.21 -9.11 5.56
N SER A 304 -0.67 -9.48 6.48
CA SER A 304 -1.92 -8.80 6.77
C SER A 304 -1.72 -7.79 7.89
N GLY A 305 -2.81 -7.20 8.38
CA GLY A 305 -2.80 -6.28 9.49
C GLY A 305 -3.94 -6.55 10.45
N PHE A 306 -3.70 -6.32 11.74
CA PHE A 306 -4.76 -6.13 12.73
C PHE A 306 -4.83 -4.64 13.02
N VAL A 307 -6.01 -4.06 12.80
CA VAL A 307 -6.21 -2.61 12.92
C VAL A 307 -7.19 -2.33 14.05
N MET A 308 -6.89 -1.31 14.84
CA MET A 308 -7.81 -0.74 15.80
C MET A 308 -8.00 0.75 15.51
N LEU A 309 -9.24 1.19 15.41
CA LEU A 309 -9.64 2.58 15.33
C LEU A 309 -10.08 3.01 16.74
N ILE A 310 -9.26 3.82 17.38
CA ILE A 310 -9.42 4.17 18.80
C ILE A 310 -9.73 5.66 18.92
N PRO A 311 -10.98 6.04 19.23
CA PRO A 311 -11.29 7.40 19.67
C PRO A 311 -10.62 7.65 21.02
N MET A 312 -9.78 8.68 21.10
CA MET A 312 -9.09 9.05 22.33
C MET A 312 -9.61 10.38 22.85
N HIS A 313 -9.76 10.52 24.17
CA HIS A 313 -9.82 11.85 24.78
C HIS A 313 -8.51 12.59 24.57
N LYS A 314 -8.54 13.92 24.67
CA LYS A 314 -7.33 14.73 24.68
C LYS A 314 -6.39 14.20 25.78
N ASN A 315 -5.15 13.95 25.42
CA ASN A 315 -4.18 13.25 26.25
C ASN A 315 -2.83 13.99 26.28
N PRO A 316 -1.96 13.68 27.24
CA PRO A 316 -0.66 14.34 27.38
C PRO A 316 0.41 13.75 26.42
N PHE A 317 0.10 12.75 25.63
CA PHE A 317 1.08 12.08 24.76
C PHE A 317 1.42 12.96 23.57
N GLU A 318 2.72 13.16 23.35
CA GLU A 318 3.23 13.88 22.18
C GLU A 318 3.23 12.94 20.98
N MET A 319 2.07 12.85 20.32
CA MET A 319 1.89 12.06 19.09
C MET A 319 2.08 12.94 17.88
N SER A 320 2.86 12.46 16.91
CA SER A 320 2.91 12.99 15.56
C SER A 320 1.81 12.36 14.68
N HIS A 321 1.63 12.86 13.46
CA HIS A 321 0.70 12.22 12.52
C HIS A 321 0.99 10.73 12.37
N HIS A 322 2.28 10.36 12.26
CA HIS A 322 2.73 8.96 12.26
C HIS A 322 3.69 8.73 13.42
N THR A 323 3.44 7.68 14.17
CA THR A 323 4.32 7.25 15.27
C THR A 323 4.55 5.74 15.17
N VAL A 324 5.78 5.31 15.35
CA VAL A 324 6.14 3.89 15.42
C VAL A 324 6.74 3.60 16.79
N LEU A 325 6.17 2.62 17.47
CA LEU A 325 6.64 2.08 18.73
C LEU A 325 7.37 0.76 18.44
N PHE A 326 8.67 0.74 18.52
CA PHE A 326 9.47 -0.41 18.14
C PHE A 326 9.54 -1.49 19.23
N SER A 327 9.24 -2.73 18.86
CA SER A 327 9.53 -3.91 19.67
C SER A 327 11.03 -4.15 19.77
N ASP A 328 11.50 -4.60 20.97
CA ASP A 328 12.88 -5.09 21.13
C ASP A 328 13.10 -6.46 20.49
N ALA A 329 12.03 -7.22 20.22
CA ALA A 329 12.06 -8.54 19.60
C ALA A 329 11.82 -8.50 18.08
N TYR A 330 12.35 -7.52 17.36
CA TYR A 330 11.99 -7.20 15.97
C TYR A 330 12.21 -8.36 14.98
N GLU A 331 13.33 -9.09 15.08
CA GLU A 331 13.56 -10.27 14.23
C GLU A 331 12.57 -11.40 14.53
N ARG A 332 12.23 -11.58 15.82
CA ARG A 332 11.27 -12.59 16.25
C ARG A 332 9.87 -12.30 15.70
N GLU A 333 9.46 -11.04 15.64
CA GLU A 333 8.20 -10.60 15.04
C GLU A 333 8.04 -11.17 13.62
N PHE A 334 9.03 -10.97 12.74
CA PHE A 334 8.97 -11.48 11.36
C PHE A 334 9.11 -12.99 11.25
N THR A 335 9.87 -13.64 12.15
CA THR A 335 9.95 -15.09 12.21
C THR A 335 8.59 -15.68 12.55
N THR A 336 7.91 -15.11 13.53
CA THR A 336 6.57 -15.55 13.95
C THR A 336 5.55 -15.38 12.81
N ILE A 337 5.56 -14.23 12.10
CA ILE A 337 4.64 -13.99 10.99
C ILE A 337 4.90 -14.92 9.79
N PHE A 338 6.16 -15.01 9.33
CA PHE A 338 6.45 -15.66 8.03
C PHE A 338 6.77 -17.15 8.15
N LYS A 339 7.35 -17.60 9.26
CA LYS A 339 7.73 -19.01 9.47
C LYS A 339 6.69 -19.74 10.30
N ASP A 340 6.37 -19.22 11.49
CA ASP A 340 5.46 -19.87 12.42
C ASP A 340 3.98 -19.68 11.98
N LYS A 341 3.69 -18.67 11.17
CA LYS A 341 2.34 -18.28 10.70
C LYS A 341 1.40 -17.88 11.84
N GLU A 342 1.95 -17.28 12.87
CA GLU A 342 1.25 -16.84 14.06
C GLU A 342 1.33 -15.32 14.22
N SER A 343 0.40 -14.75 14.99
CA SER A 343 0.42 -13.34 15.35
C SER A 343 1.43 -13.12 16.46
N PRO A 344 2.40 -12.19 16.32
CA PRO A 344 3.43 -11.98 17.33
C PRO A 344 2.83 -11.40 18.62
N GLU A 345 3.31 -11.88 19.77
CA GLU A 345 2.94 -11.32 21.08
C GLU A 345 3.74 -10.04 21.39
N GLU A 346 5.01 -10.00 20.99
CA GLU A 346 5.87 -8.80 20.98
C GLU A 346 5.89 -8.24 19.58
N MET A 347 5.26 -7.07 19.37
CA MET A 347 5.06 -6.48 18.05
C MET A 347 5.46 -5.03 18.00
N THR A 348 5.90 -4.57 16.86
CA THR A 348 6.03 -3.16 16.53
C THR A 348 4.65 -2.59 16.22
N VAL A 349 4.32 -1.47 16.85
CA VAL A 349 3.02 -0.81 16.70
C VAL A 349 3.17 0.46 15.87
N TYR A 350 2.39 0.56 14.81
CA TYR A 350 2.24 1.80 14.05
C TYR A 350 0.96 2.52 14.46
N ILE A 351 1.07 3.82 14.72
CA ILE A 351 -0.07 4.67 15.08
C ILE A 351 -0.12 5.86 14.13
N SER A 352 -1.28 6.11 13.52
CA SER A 352 -1.54 7.31 12.75
C SER A 352 -2.64 8.13 13.44
N VAL A 353 -2.39 9.43 13.61
CA VAL A 353 -3.31 10.38 14.23
C VAL A 353 -3.57 11.49 13.22
N SER A 354 -4.49 11.24 12.28
CA SER A 354 -4.73 12.14 11.16
C SER A 354 -5.25 13.52 11.58
N GLY A 355 -5.94 13.59 12.71
CA GLY A 355 -6.38 14.85 13.32
C GLY A 355 -5.25 15.85 13.65
N LYS A 356 -3.99 15.38 13.74
CA LYS A 356 -2.82 16.27 13.91
C LYS A 356 -2.51 17.10 12.66
N SER A 357 -2.78 16.58 11.47
CA SER A 357 -2.59 17.29 10.19
C SER A 357 -3.88 17.89 9.65
N ASP A 358 -5.01 17.25 9.93
CA ASP A 358 -6.32 17.72 9.51
C ASP A 358 -7.32 17.69 10.70
N PRO A 359 -7.48 18.83 11.40
CA PRO A 359 -8.39 18.92 12.54
C PRO A 359 -9.85 18.63 12.21
N SER A 360 -10.26 18.65 10.95
CA SER A 360 -11.63 18.31 10.53
C SER A 360 -12.00 16.84 10.76
N GLN A 361 -10.99 15.98 10.95
CA GLN A 361 -11.17 14.54 11.18
C GLN A 361 -11.67 14.20 12.59
N VAL A 362 -11.64 15.15 13.51
CA VAL A 362 -11.97 14.92 14.94
C VAL A 362 -12.79 16.07 15.50
N THR A 363 -13.50 15.81 16.60
CA THR A 363 -14.07 16.87 17.44
C THR A 363 -12.98 17.50 18.31
N ASN A 364 -13.21 18.71 18.82
CA ASN A 364 -12.21 19.57 19.46
C ASN A 364 -11.49 18.97 20.68
N ASP A 365 -12.06 17.94 21.31
CA ASP A 365 -11.55 17.32 22.55
C ASP A 365 -11.12 15.86 22.36
N LYS A 366 -11.07 15.39 21.10
CA LYS A 366 -10.71 14.00 20.77
C LYS A 366 -9.53 13.90 19.82
N GLU A 367 -8.95 12.71 19.75
CA GLU A 367 -7.96 12.29 18.76
C GLU A 367 -8.40 10.94 18.15
N ASN A 368 -8.07 10.73 16.90
CA ASN A 368 -8.37 9.52 16.15
C ASN A 368 -7.12 8.67 15.96
N TRP A 369 -6.92 7.70 16.85
CA TRP A 369 -5.75 6.81 16.75
C TRP A 369 -6.07 5.60 15.88
N PHE A 370 -5.54 5.60 14.65
CA PHE A 370 -5.47 4.41 13.81
C PHE A 370 -4.23 3.61 14.24
N VAL A 371 -4.43 2.45 14.83
CA VAL A 371 -3.37 1.55 15.30
C VAL A 371 -3.29 0.34 14.39
N LEU A 372 -2.09 0.02 13.90
CA LEU A 372 -1.85 -1.14 13.05
C LEU A 372 -0.66 -1.94 13.55
N VAL A 373 -0.83 -3.25 13.61
CA VAL A 373 0.25 -4.22 13.78
C VAL A 373 0.23 -5.25 12.65
N ASN A 374 1.41 -5.71 12.25
CA ASN A 374 1.52 -6.75 11.22
C ASN A 374 1.13 -8.11 11.78
N THR A 375 0.37 -8.86 10.98
CA THR A 375 -0.04 -10.23 11.28
C THR A 375 0.18 -11.14 10.07
N PRO A 376 0.22 -12.46 10.22
CA PRO A 376 0.18 -13.35 9.07
C PRO A 376 -1.15 -13.24 8.33
N PRO A 377 -1.18 -13.56 7.02
CA PRO A 377 -2.42 -13.73 6.28
C PRO A 377 -3.32 -14.78 6.93
N THR A 378 -4.63 -14.58 6.86
CA THR A 378 -5.61 -15.54 7.37
C THR A 378 -5.63 -16.85 6.57
N SER A 379 -5.96 -17.93 7.25
CA SER A 379 -6.18 -19.27 6.70
C SER A 379 -7.12 -20.04 7.63
N GLN A 380 -7.62 -21.19 7.20
CA GLN A 380 -8.46 -22.05 8.05
C GLN A 380 -7.82 -22.41 9.41
N ALA A 381 -6.49 -22.48 9.46
CA ALA A 381 -5.76 -22.74 10.70
C ALA A 381 -5.50 -21.47 11.55
N ASN A 382 -5.81 -20.28 11.04
CA ASN A 382 -5.48 -19.00 11.67
C ASN A 382 -6.64 -18.00 11.54
N GLU A 383 -7.87 -18.46 11.68
CA GLU A 383 -9.06 -17.59 11.70
C GLU A 383 -9.12 -16.72 12.96
N TRP A 384 -9.79 -15.59 12.84
CA TRP A 384 -9.95 -14.62 13.92
C TRP A 384 -11.30 -14.82 14.62
N SER A 385 -11.31 -15.64 15.68
CA SER A 385 -12.46 -15.74 16.58
C SER A 385 -12.56 -14.50 17.48
N ASP A 386 -13.74 -14.27 18.06
CA ASP A 386 -13.94 -13.17 19.02
C ASP A 386 -12.97 -13.25 20.21
N GLU A 387 -12.72 -14.45 20.72
CA GLU A 387 -11.77 -14.67 21.82
C GLU A 387 -10.33 -14.31 21.42
N LYS A 388 -9.87 -14.77 20.25
CA LYS A 388 -8.54 -14.43 19.72
C LYS A 388 -8.41 -12.92 19.48
N THR A 389 -9.45 -12.32 18.92
CA THR A 389 -9.52 -10.87 18.66
C THR A 389 -9.42 -10.06 19.96
N ALA A 390 -10.19 -10.41 20.97
CA ALA A 390 -10.18 -9.74 22.28
C ALA A 390 -8.81 -9.90 22.98
N ARG A 391 -8.23 -11.09 22.96
CA ARG A 391 -6.91 -11.34 23.53
C ARG A 391 -5.81 -10.53 22.81
N TYR A 392 -5.83 -10.51 21.50
CA TYR A 392 -4.82 -9.79 20.71
C TYR A 392 -4.96 -8.27 20.85
N LYS A 393 -6.20 -7.74 20.89
CA LYS A 393 -6.46 -6.35 21.27
C LYS A 393 -5.79 -6.01 22.60
N HIS A 394 -5.98 -6.83 23.62
CA HIS A 394 -5.38 -6.61 24.93
C HIS A 394 -3.84 -6.60 24.87
N SER A 395 -3.22 -7.52 24.14
CA SER A 395 -1.76 -7.57 23.94
C SER A 395 -1.22 -6.29 23.28
N ILE A 396 -1.92 -5.77 22.26
CA ILE A 396 -1.54 -4.52 21.58
C ILE A 396 -1.64 -3.33 22.53
N LEU A 397 -2.75 -3.20 23.27
CA LEU A 397 -2.92 -2.11 24.24
C LEU A 397 -1.85 -2.16 25.33
N THR A 398 -1.54 -3.35 25.85
CA THR A 398 -0.46 -3.56 26.81
C THR A 398 0.91 -3.18 26.23
N MET A 399 1.17 -3.48 24.96
CA MET A 399 2.41 -3.09 24.29
C MET A 399 2.52 -1.56 24.17
N ILE A 400 1.43 -0.87 23.82
CA ILE A 400 1.40 0.60 23.74
C ILE A 400 1.66 1.21 25.12
N GLU A 401 1.10 0.67 26.20
CA GLU A 401 1.29 1.18 27.56
C GLU A 401 2.74 1.10 28.06
N ARG A 402 3.57 0.24 27.52
CA ARG A 402 5.01 0.22 27.80
C ARG A 402 5.71 1.51 27.34
N PHE A 403 5.17 2.21 26.35
CA PHE A 403 5.68 3.49 25.83
C PHE A 403 4.90 4.70 26.35
N LEU A 404 3.62 4.50 26.60
CA LEU A 404 2.65 5.55 26.94
C LEU A 404 1.84 5.09 28.18
N PRO A 405 2.43 5.20 29.38
CA PRO A 405 1.78 4.75 30.61
C PRO A 405 0.38 5.36 30.78
N ASP A 406 -0.54 4.57 31.28
CA ASP A 406 -1.95 4.94 31.52
C ASP A 406 -2.75 5.33 30.26
N MET A 407 -2.25 5.00 29.05
CA MET A 407 -2.92 5.35 27.79
C MET A 407 -4.37 4.87 27.71
N GLN A 408 -4.65 3.67 28.24
CA GLN A 408 -5.99 3.09 28.21
C GLN A 408 -7.02 3.94 28.94
N SER A 409 -6.61 4.74 29.94
CA SER A 409 -7.52 5.66 30.66
C SER A 409 -8.04 6.82 29.80
N TYR A 410 -7.42 7.07 28.65
CA TYR A 410 -7.79 8.10 27.69
C TYR A 410 -8.63 7.56 26.53
N ILE A 411 -8.94 6.27 26.48
CA ILE A 411 -9.81 5.72 25.45
C ILE A 411 -11.22 6.26 25.67
N ALA A 412 -11.74 6.96 24.65
CA ALA A 412 -13.05 7.63 24.74
C ALA A 412 -14.20 6.70 24.36
N ASP A 413 -13.94 5.69 23.53
CA ASP A 413 -14.92 4.72 23.07
C ASP A 413 -14.26 3.38 22.78
N GLU A 414 -15.01 2.26 22.84
CA GLU A 414 -14.50 0.92 22.52
C GLU A 414 -13.85 0.90 21.13
N PRO A 415 -12.61 0.39 20.97
CA PRO A 415 -11.95 0.35 19.69
C PRO A 415 -12.73 -0.43 18.63
N PHE A 416 -12.91 0.17 17.44
CA PHE A 416 -13.41 -0.56 16.28
C PHE A 416 -12.28 -1.38 15.67
N ILE A 417 -12.50 -2.69 15.51
CA ILE A 417 -11.45 -3.63 15.10
C ILE A 417 -11.67 -4.06 13.65
N ILE A 418 -10.57 -4.17 12.89
CA ILE A 418 -10.53 -4.75 11.56
C ILE A 418 -9.46 -5.83 11.56
N THR A 419 -9.87 -7.06 11.31
CA THR A 419 -9.02 -8.25 11.30
C THR A 419 -8.55 -8.63 9.89
N PRO A 420 -7.58 -9.54 9.73
CA PRO A 420 -7.25 -10.13 8.44
C PRO A 420 -8.44 -10.79 7.73
N ASP A 421 -9.41 -11.36 8.46
CA ASP A 421 -10.61 -11.95 7.88
C ASP A 421 -11.51 -10.89 7.26
N ASP A 422 -11.64 -9.71 7.90
CA ASP A 422 -12.39 -8.59 7.35
C ASP A 422 -11.78 -8.11 6.03
N PHE A 423 -10.45 -7.98 5.95
CA PHE A 423 -9.78 -7.64 4.69
C PHE A 423 -10.03 -8.68 3.58
N SER A 424 -10.06 -9.96 3.94
CA SER A 424 -10.36 -11.04 2.99
C SER A 424 -11.79 -10.97 2.48
N MET A 425 -12.76 -10.83 3.37
CA MET A 425 -14.19 -10.80 3.04
C MET A 425 -14.57 -9.53 2.29
N GLU A 426 -14.12 -8.38 2.79
CA GLU A 426 -14.56 -7.09 2.29
C GLU A 426 -13.94 -6.71 0.95
N PHE A 427 -12.67 -7.06 0.73
CA PHE A 427 -11.93 -6.65 -0.47
C PHE A 427 -11.56 -7.81 -1.42
N HIS A 428 -11.99 -9.04 -1.14
CA HIS A 428 -11.50 -10.25 -1.83
C HIS A 428 -9.96 -10.29 -1.88
N ALA A 429 -9.31 -9.70 -0.85
CA ALA A 429 -7.88 -9.77 -0.71
C ALA A 429 -7.48 -11.20 -0.31
N THR A 430 -6.68 -11.85 -1.13
CA THR A 430 -6.29 -13.25 -0.89
C THR A 430 -5.65 -13.41 0.49
N GLY A 431 -6.29 -14.18 1.38
CA GLY A 431 -5.87 -14.36 2.77
C GLY A 431 -5.81 -13.05 3.59
N GLY A 432 -6.56 -12.03 3.22
CA GLY A 432 -6.53 -10.72 3.87
C GLY A 432 -5.21 -9.96 3.71
N SER A 433 -4.34 -10.37 2.77
CA SER A 433 -3.04 -9.73 2.56
C SER A 433 -3.18 -8.28 2.13
N LEU A 434 -2.35 -7.39 2.70
CA LEU A 434 -2.42 -5.96 2.41
C LEU A 434 -1.91 -5.63 1.00
N TYR A 435 -0.88 -6.36 0.51
CA TYR A 435 -0.16 -6.07 -0.73
C TYR A 435 -0.17 -7.23 -1.74
N GLY A 436 -1.00 -8.27 -1.54
CA GLY A 436 -1.01 -9.47 -2.38
C GLY A 436 0.21 -10.35 -2.12
N SER A 437 1.03 -10.63 -3.15
CA SER A 437 2.26 -11.41 -2.97
C SER A 437 3.33 -10.65 -2.19
N SER A 438 4.08 -11.37 -1.33
CA SER A 438 5.23 -10.84 -0.62
C SER A 438 6.39 -10.49 -1.56
N SER A 439 7.30 -9.64 -1.10
CA SER A 439 8.58 -9.40 -1.77
C SER A 439 9.75 -10.11 -1.05
N ASN A 440 9.47 -11.22 -0.37
CA ASN A 440 10.47 -11.98 0.40
C ASN A 440 11.51 -12.71 -0.44
N SER A 441 11.33 -12.78 -1.75
CA SER A 441 12.32 -13.31 -2.67
C SER A 441 12.65 -12.30 -3.76
N MET A 442 13.85 -12.40 -4.32
CA MET A 442 14.27 -11.57 -5.45
C MET A 442 13.29 -11.68 -6.62
N PHE A 443 12.79 -12.89 -6.90
CA PHE A 443 11.84 -13.11 -7.98
C PHE A 443 10.49 -12.45 -7.70
N SER A 444 9.96 -12.58 -6.48
CA SER A 444 8.67 -11.99 -6.12
C SER A 444 8.72 -10.46 -6.02
N ALA A 445 9.87 -9.88 -5.69
CA ALA A 445 10.04 -8.43 -5.64
C ALA A 445 9.96 -7.77 -7.02
N PHE A 446 10.43 -8.45 -8.09
CA PHE A 446 10.48 -7.91 -9.44
C PHE A 446 9.44 -8.52 -10.40
N LEU A 447 8.97 -9.72 -10.13
CA LEU A 447 8.06 -10.46 -11.02
C LEU A 447 6.62 -10.46 -10.50
N ARG A 448 6.10 -9.27 -10.20
CA ARG A 448 4.67 -9.12 -9.98
C ARG A 448 3.90 -9.44 -11.27
N PRO A 449 2.65 -9.94 -11.16
CA PRO A 449 1.81 -10.18 -12.33
C PRO A 449 1.76 -8.95 -13.26
N THR A 450 1.93 -9.19 -14.55
CA THR A 450 1.91 -8.15 -15.59
C THR A 450 0.54 -7.51 -15.75
N ASN A 451 0.50 -6.30 -16.30
CA ASN A 451 -0.75 -5.58 -16.54
C ASN A 451 -1.55 -6.13 -17.73
N THR A 452 -0.96 -7.01 -18.55
CA THR A 452 -1.67 -7.80 -19.58
C THR A 452 -1.68 -9.25 -19.18
N ASP A 453 -2.83 -9.94 -19.27
CA ASP A 453 -2.85 -11.38 -19.00
C ASP A 453 -2.11 -12.13 -20.12
N PRO A 454 -1.12 -12.99 -19.79
CA PRO A 454 -0.30 -13.68 -20.79
C PRO A 454 -1.04 -14.79 -21.54
N HIS A 455 -2.23 -15.17 -21.12
CA HIS A 455 -2.95 -16.33 -21.64
C HIS A 455 -4.34 -15.99 -22.19
N ILE A 456 -4.93 -14.87 -21.75
CA ILE A 456 -6.27 -14.43 -22.15
C ILE A 456 -6.14 -13.06 -22.82
N GLN A 457 -6.43 -13.03 -24.11
CA GLN A 457 -6.47 -11.79 -24.89
C GLN A 457 -7.55 -10.85 -24.35
N ASN A 458 -7.33 -9.55 -24.45
CA ASN A 458 -8.23 -8.49 -24.02
C ASN A 458 -8.56 -8.51 -22.52
N LEU A 459 -7.77 -9.24 -21.71
CA LEU A 459 -7.80 -9.21 -20.25
C LEU A 459 -6.57 -8.50 -19.72
N HIS A 460 -6.81 -7.52 -18.87
CA HIS A 460 -5.77 -6.70 -18.25
C HIS A 460 -5.91 -6.70 -16.73
N HIS A 461 -4.82 -6.45 -16.01
CA HIS A 461 -4.78 -6.42 -14.54
C HIS A 461 -4.22 -5.10 -14.07
N CYS A 462 -4.80 -4.53 -13.00
CA CYS A 462 -4.24 -3.40 -12.27
C CYS A 462 -4.48 -3.55 -10.77
N GLY A 463 -3.97 -2.61 -9.98
CA GLY A 463 -4.11 -2.62 -8.53
C GLY A 463 -2.88 -3.14 -7.81
N GLY A 464 -2.98 -3.27 -6.48
CA GLY A 464 -1.85 -3.53 -5.60
C GLY A 464 -1.17 -4.89 -5.73
N SER A 465 -1.82 -5.89 -6.34
CA SER A 465 -1.25 -7.22 -6.59
C SER A 465 -0.70 -7.38 -8.02
N ALA A 466 -0.90 -6.38 -8.89
CA ALA A 466 -0.31 -6.30 -10.22
C ALA A 466 0.91 -5.37 -10.23
N HIS A 467 1.70 -5.40 -11.32
CA HIS A 467 2.83 -4.48 -11.51
C HIS A 467 2.36 -3.00 -11.52
N PRO A 468 3.10 -2.05 -10.89
CA PRO A 468 4.37 -2.21 -10.17
C PRO A 468 4.21 -2.63 -8.70
N GLY A 469 3.01 -2.66 -8.13
CA GLY A 469 2.78 -3.16 -6.78
C GLY A 469 1.80 -2.34 -5.95
N GLY A 470 1.83 -2.55 -4.62
CA GLY A 470 0.96 -1.89 -3.66
C GLY A 470 1.48 -0.52 -3.22
N GLY A 471 0.59 0.27 -2.60
CA GLY A 471 0.78 1.67 -2.25
C GLY A 471 0.09 2.61 -3.24
N ILE A 472 -0.48 3.71 -2.76
CA ILE A 472 -1.32 4.62 -3.56
C ILE A 472 -0.66 5.01 -4.90
N PRO A 473 0.60 5.52 -4.93
CA PRO A 473 1.22 5.91 -6.18
C PRO A 473 1.42 4.76 -7.15
N LEU A 474 1.84 3.59 -6.66
CA LEU A 474 2.09 2.43 -7.51
C LEU A 474 0.79 1.84 -8.07
N VAL A 475 -0.29 1.88 -7.31
CA VAL A 475 -1.62 1.44 -7.77
C VAL A 475 -2.16 2.37 -8.87
N ILE A 476 -1.91 3.67 -8.75
CA ILE A 476 -2.25 4.64 -9.81
C ILE A 476 -1.48 4.32 -11.09
N LEU A 477 -0.17 4.10 -11.02
CA LEU A 477 0.65 3.67 -12.16
C LEU A 477 0.17 2.35 -12.75
N SER A 478 -0.21 1.39 -11.90
CA SER A 478 -0.75 0.10 -12.36
C SER A 478 -2.02 0.29 -13.22
N GLY A 479 -2.91 1.20 -12.81
CA GLY A 479 -4.09 1.57 -13.60
C GLY A 479 -3.72 2.21 -14.93
N GLN A 480 -2.75 3.12 -14.93
CA GLN A 480 -2.23 3.75 -16.15
C GLN A 480 -1.66 2.71 -17.14
N PHE A 481 -0.87 1.74 -16.64
CA PHE A 481 -0.30 0.69 -17.50
C PHE A 481 -1.36 -0.22 -18.08
N ALA A 482 -2.40 -0.55 -17.33
CA ALA A 482 -3.53 -1.32 -17.85
C ALA A 482 -4.27 -0.53 -18.94
N ALA A 483 -4.49 0.77 -18.76
CA ALA A 483 -5.10 1.61 -19.79
C ALA A 483 -4.23 1.69 -21.07
N GLN A 484 -2.92 1.90 -20.92
CA GLN A 484 -1.97 1.88 -22.05
C GLN A 484 -1.99 0.55 -22.80
N SER A 485 -2.11 -0.57 -22.05
CA SER A 485 -2.21 -1.89 -22.65
C SER A 485 -3.49 -2.07 -23.47
N VAL A 486 -4.63 -1.55 -23.00
CA VAL A 486 -5.88 -1.52 -23.80
C VAL A 486 -5.67 -0.73 -25.09
N MET A 487 -5.17 0.52 -24.99
CA MET A 487 -4.94 1.38 -26.15
C MET A 487 -3.99 0.78 -27.20
N ALA A 488 -3.01 -0.01 -26.76
CA ALA A 488 -2.07 -0.67 -27.67
C ALA A 488 -2.65 -1.89 -28.41
N HIS A 489 -3.81 -2.43 -27.96
CA HIS A 489 -4.45 -3.61 -28.54
C HIS A 489 -5.85 -3.31 -29.14
N SER A 490 -6.24 -2.03 -29.19
CA SER A 490 -7.49 -1.54 -29.79
C SER A 490 -7.32 -1.08 -31.29
#